data_41e9edb291da8da928269a9dcdb33dc1
#
_entry.id   41e9edb291da8da928269a9dcdb33dc1
#
_cell.length_a   1.000
_cell.length_b   1.000
_cell.length_c   1.000
_cell.angle_alpha   90.00
_cell.angle_beta   90.00
_cell.angle_gamma   90.00
#
_symmetry.space_group_name_H-M   'P 1'
#
loop_
_entity.id
_entity.type
_entity.pdbx_description
1 polymer ?
#
loop_
_entity_poly.entity_id
_entity_poly.type
_entity_poly.pdbx_seq_one_letter_code
_entity_poly.pdbx_strand_id
1 'polypeptide(L)'
;MNESNNFFYDNQDHIKKEKQKAKDLRKTQWWKNKCHTGLCHYCDRQFDPSEITMDHIVPLSKGGRSEKNNIIPCCKECNNKKKNLLTFEWEDYK
;
A
#
# COMPACT_ATOMS: atom_id res chain seq x y z
N MET A 1 -7.47 -18.09 -27.54
CA MET A 1 -7.61 -16.94 -26.66
C MET A 1 -6.24 -16.43 -26.25
N ASN A 2 -6.07 -15.14 -26.20
CA ASN A 2 -4.80 -14.53 -25.89
C ASN A 2 -4.59 -14.49 -24.38
N GLU A 3 -3.51 -15.11 -23.90
CA GLU A 3 -3.22 -15.15 -22.47
C GLU A 3 -2.97 -13.76 -21.89
N SER A 4 -2.42 -12.85 -22.70
CA SER A 4 -2.18 -11.47 -22.25
C SER A 4 -3.48 -10.75 -21.90
N ASN A 5 -4.54 -10.98 -22.67
CA ASN A 5 -5.85 -10.40 -22.39
C ASN A 5 -6.41 -10.95 -21.09
N ASN A 6 -6.28 -12.25 -20.86
CA ASN A 6 -6.72 -12.85 -19.60
C ASN A 6 -5.96 -12.28 -18.42
N PHE A 7 -4.65 -12.12 -18.59
CA PHE A 7 -3.83 -11.57 -17.54
C PHE A 7 -4.29 -10.15 -17.16
N PHE A 8 -4.59 -9.31 -18.13
CA PHE A 8 -5.07 -7.96 -17.88
C PHE A 8 -6.41 -7.96 -17.14
N TYR A 9 -7.34 -8.80 -17.54
CA TYR A 9 -8.62 -8.90 -16.84
C TYR A 9 -8.42 -9.34 -15.40
N ASP A 10 -7.62 -10.37 -15.20
CA ASP A 10 -7.34 -10.90 -13.88
C ASP A 10 -6.67 -9.85 -13.00
N ASN A 11 -5.76 -9.05 -13.59
CA ASN A 11 -5.06 -8.00 -12.86
C ASN A 11 -6.03 -6.88 -12.42
N GLN A 12 -6.96 -6.49 -13.28
CA GLN A 12 -7.95 -5.48 -12.93
C GLN A 12 -8.91 -5.97 -11.85
N ASP A 13 -9.37 -7.20 -11.96
CA ASP A 13 -10.21 -7.81 -10.95
C ASP A 13 -9.46 -7.93 -9.63
N HIS A 14 -8.20 -8.34 -9.70
CA HIS A 14 -7.33 -8.43 -8.54
C HIS A 14 -7.23 -7.07 -7.83
N ILE A 15 -6.92 -6.01 -8.59
CA ILE A 15 -6.77 -4.66 -8.03
C ILE A 15 -8.06 -4.23 -7.34
N LYS A 16 -9.18 -4.42 -8.01
CA LYS A 16 -10.50 -4.04 -7.46
C LYS A 16 -10.79 -4.77 -6.15
N LYS A 17 -10.56 -6.07 -6.15
CA LYS A 17 -10.80 -6.90 -4.98
C LYS A 17 -9.89 -6.48 -3.82
N GLU A 18 -8.62 -6.26 -4.11
CA GLU A 18 -7.65 -5.89 -3.08
C GLU A 18 -7.88 -4.48 -2.54
N LYS A 19 -8.35 -3.56 -3.37
CA LYS A 19 -8.74 -2.23 -2.91
C LYS A 19 -9.90 -2.30 -1.92
N GLN A 20 -10.85 -3.19 -2.14
CA GLN A 20 -11.96 -3.37 -1.22
C GLN A 20 -11.46 -3.93 0.12
N LYS A 21 -10.56 -4.90 0.07
CA LYS A 21 -9.94 -5.45 1.27
C LYS A 21 -9.18 -4.38 2.05
N ALA A 22 -8.44 -3.51 1.33
CA ALA A 22 -7.72 -2.42 1.96
C ALA A 22 -8.67 -1.46 2.67
N LYS A 23 -9.80 -1.14 2.03
CA LYS A 23 -10.82 -0.30 2.61
C LYS A 23 -11.36 -0.91 3.91
N ASP A 24 -11.59 -2.21 3.90
CA ASP A 24 -12.06 -2.92 5.09
C ASP A 24 -10.99 -2.93 6.19
N LEU A 25 -9.74 -3.13 5.83
CA LEU A 25 -8.64 -3.12 6.78
C LEU A 25 -8.46 -1.76 7.46
N ARG A 26 -8.73 -0.66 6.75
CA ARG A 26 -8.64 0.68 7.33
C ARG A 26 -9.60 0.89 8.49
N LYS A 27 -10.65 0.10 8.55
CA LYS A 27 -11.66 0.18 9.62
C LYS A 27 -11.28 -0.66 10.83
N THR A 28 -10.26 -1.49 10.74
CA THR A 28 -9.88 -2.40 11.80
C THR A 28 -9.05 -1.71 12.88
N GLN A 29 -9.11 -2.24 14.09
CA GLN A 29 -8.29 -1.74 15.19
C GLN A 29 -6.80 -1.94 14.90
N TRP A 30 -6.45 -3.02 14.19
CA TRP A 30 -5.08 -3.28 13.76
C TRP A 30 -4.50 -2.09 13.00
N TRP A 31 -5.24 -1.58 12.01
CA TRP A 31 -4.77 -0.44 11.21
C TRP A 31 -4.76 0.85 12.03
N LYS A 32 -5.79 1.07 12.84
CA LYS A 32 -5.85 2.25 13.70
C LYS A 32 -4.67 2.31 14.65
N ASN A 33 -4.26 1.16 15.18
CA ASN A 33 -3.08 1.09 16.05
C ASN A 33 -1.81 1.46 15.28
N LYS A 34 -1.70 1.02 14.04
CA LYS A 34 -0.55 1.39 13.18
C LYS A 34 -0.49 2.90 12.98
N CYS A 35 -1.62 3.52 12.69
CA CYS A 35 -1.68 4.97 12.49
C CYS A 35 -1.39 5.74 13.78
N HIS A 36 -1.78 5.18 14.91
CA HIS A 36 -1.64 5.87 16.21
C HIS A 36 -0.18 6.16 16.56
N THR A 37 0.75 5.32 16.11
CA THR A 37 2.17 5.58 16.34
C THR A 37 2.64 6.82 15.59
N GLY A 38 1.99 7.18 14.50
CA GLY A 38 2.34 8.34 13.70
C GLY A 38 3.65 8.22 12.95
N LEU A 39 4.31 7.06 13.02
CA LEU A 39 5.61 6.87 12.38
C LEU A 39 5.46 6.42 10.94
N CYS A 40 6.15 7.12 10.04
CA CYS A 40 6.25 6.71 8.66
C CYS A 40 7.26 5.57 8.54
N HIS A 41 6.85 4.47 7.92
CA HIS A 41 7.71 3.31 7.73
C HIS A 41 8.97 3.64 6.93
N TYR A 42 8.86 4.56 5.97
CA TYR A 42 9.98 4.85 5.06
C TYR A 42 10.93 5.92 5.56
N CYS A 43 10.43 7.03 6.09
CA CYS A 43 11.29 8.15 6.47
C CYS A 43 11.47 8.28 7.98
N ASP A 44 10.79 7.48 8.77
CA ASP A 44 10.85 7.45 10.24
C ASP A 44 10.46 8.76 10.92
N ARG A 45 9.95 9.74 10.17
CA ARG A 45 9.41 10.95 10.78
C ARG A 45 8.07 10.66 11.43
N GLN A 46 7.76 11.47 12.42
CA GLN A 46 6.50 11.32 13.15
C GLN A 46 5.48 12.35 12.69
N PHE A 47 4.25 11.88 12.52
CA PHE A 47 3.15 12.68 12.03
C PHE A 47 1.93 12.50 12.93
N ASP A 48 0.95 13.40 12.78
CA ASP A 48 -0.35 13.19 13.37
C ASP A 48 -0.97 11.92 12.75
N PRO A 49 -1.63 11.07 13.56
CA PRO A 49 -2.25 9.85 13.00
C PRO A 49 -3.15 10.08 11.79
N SER A 50 -3.82 11.24 11.72
CA SER A 50 -4.70 11.58 10.59
C SER A 50 -3.93 11.80 9.30
N GLU A 51 -2.62 12.00 9.38
CA GLU A 51 -1.75 12.24 8.22
C GLU A 51 -1.10 10.95 7.70
N ILE A 52 -1.30 9.84 8.39
CA ILE A 52 -0.73 8.56 8.00
C ILE A 52 -1.63 7.90 6.96
N THR A 53 -1.01 7.40 5.90
CA THR A 53 -1.69 6.70 4.81
C THR A 53 -1.27 5.24 4.77
N MET A 54 -2.07 4.44 4.08
CA MET A 54 -1.78 3.02 3.89
C MET A 54 -0.98 2.83 2.61
N ASP A 55 0.13 2.12 2.71
CA ASP A 55 0.91 1.75 1.54
C ASP A 55 1.02 0.24 1.44
N HIS A 56 1.01 -0.25 0.19
CA HIS A 56 1.28 -1.66 -0.12
C HIS A 56 2.74 -1.77 -0.53
N ILE A 57 3.52 -2.56 0.21
CA ILE A 57 4.95 -2.74 -0.09
C ILE A 57 5.10 -3.22 -1.51
N VAL A 58 4.36 -4.27 -1.88
CA VAL A 58 4.20 -4.68 -3.26
C VAL A 58 2.91 -4.05 -3.77
N PRO A 59 2.99 -3.14 -4.75
CA PRO A 59 1.79 -2.47 -5.26
C PRO A 59 0.76 -3.44 -5.81
N LEU A 60 -0.51 -3.05 -5.70
CA LEU A 60 -1.59 -3.88 -6.23
C LEU A 60 -1.43 -4.11 -7.73
N SER A 61 -0.96 -3.10 -8.46
CA SER A 61 -0.72 -3.21 -9.90
C SER A 61 0.36 -4.24 -10.25
N LYS A 62 1.16 -4.63 -9.26
CA LYS A 62 2.23 -5.63 -9.43
C LYS A 62 1.92 -6.93 -8.71
N GLY A 63 0.65 -7.18 -8.47
CA GLY A 63 0.20 -8.42 -7.84
C GLY A 63 0.18 -8.41 -6.33
N GLY A 64 0.43 -7.27 -5.71
CA GLY A 64 0.39 -7.16 -4.26
C GLY A 64 -1.00 -7.39 -3.70
N ARG A 65 -1.07 -7.80 -2.45
CA ARG A 65 -2.33 -8.08 -1.78
C ARG A 65 -2.52 -7.21 -0.56
N SER A 66 -3.79 -6.98 -0.21
CA SER A 66 -4.14 -6.24 1.00
C SER A 66 -4.13 -7.20 2.18
N GLU A 67 -2.94 -7.55 2.60
CA GLU A 67 -2.67 -8.43 3.73
C GLU A 67 -1.77 -7.69 4.72
N LYS A 68 -1.89 -8.03 5.99
CA LYS A 68 -1.17 -7.32 7.05
C LYS A 68 0.34 -7.27 6.81
N ASN A 69 0.91 -8.34 6.24
CA ASN A 69 2.35 -8.39 5.97
C ASN A 69 2.77 -7.58 4.74
N ASN A 70 1.83 -7.05 3.97
CA ASN A 70 2.11 -6.23 2.80
C ASN A 70 1.65 -4.78 2.98
N ILE A 71 1.20 -4.41 4.17
CA ILE A 71 0.63 -3.09 4.44
C ILE A 71 1.40 -2.42 5.54
N ILE A 72 1.81 -1.18 5.29
CA ILE A 72 2.58 -0.38 6.23
C ILE A 72 1.99 1.03 6.31
N PRO A 73 2.21 1.71 7.46
CA PRO A 73 1.84 3.12 7.57
C PRO A 73 2.93 3.99 6.98
N CYS A 74 2.56 4.99 6.20
CA CYS A 74 3.52 5.95 5.67
C CYS A 74 2.89 7.32 5.50
N CYS A 75 3.75 8.35 5.48
CA CYS A 75 3.29 9.71 5.28
C CYS A 75 2.91 9.94 3.82
N LYS A 76 2.13 10.99 3.58
CA LYS A 76 1.66 11.31 2.23
C LYS A 76 2.81 11.58 1.27
N GLU A 77 3.84 12.26 1.75
CA GLU A 77 5.01 12.59 0.93
C GLU A 77 5.69 11.32 0.40
N CYS A 78 6.00 10.38 1.30
CA CYS A 78 6.64 9.13 0.91
C CYS A 78 5.73 8.30 0.01
N ASN A 79 4.44 8.26 0.33
CA ASN A 79 3.48 7.52 -0.49
C ASN A 79 3.43 8.08 -1.92
N ASN A 80 3.42 9.41 -2.05
CA ASN A 80 3.41 10.04 -3.36
C ASN A 80 4.70 9.79 -4.13
N LYS A 81 5.84 9.80 -3.45
CA LYS A 81 7.13 9.54 -4.09
C LYS A 81 7.24 8.09 -4.55
N LYS A 82 6.79 7.17 -3.71
CA LYS A 82 6.87 5.74 -4.03
C LYS A 82 5.88 5.34 -5.12
N LYS A 83 4.64 5.82 -5.04
CA LYS A 83 3.57 5.46 -5.99
C LYS A 83 3.49 3.94 -6.19
N ASN A 84 3.65 3.47 -7.43
CA ASN A 84 3.58 2.05 -7.77
C ASN A 84 4.95 1.38 -7.82
N LEU A 85 5.98 2.02 -7.29
CA LEU A 85 7.31 1.46 -7.30
C LEU A 85 7.47 0.40 -6.22
N LEU A 86 8.25 -0.62 -6.51
CA LEU A 86 8.76 -1.51 -5.50
C LEU A 86 9.87 -0.78 -4.75
N THR A 87 10.15 -1.18 -3.52
CA THR A 87 11.14 -0.46 -2.71
C THR A 87 12.51 -0.37 -3.38
N PHE A 88 12.93 -1.43 -4.07
CA PHE A 88 14.23 -1.40 -4.75
C PHE A 88 14.24 -0.53 -6.01
N GLU A 89 13.07 -0.15 -6.51
CA GLU A 89 12.96 0.75 -7.66
C GLU A 89 12.94 2.21 -7.25
N TRP A 90 12.74 2.48 -5.97
CA TRP A 90 12.61 3.83 -5.46
C TRP A 90 13.97 4.35 -5.01
N GLU A 91 14.57 5.21 -5.83
CA GLU A 91 15.93 5.71 -5.62
C GLU A 91 16.10 6.50 -4.33
N ASP A 92 15.07 7.19 -3.87
CA ASP A 92 15.12 7.99 -2.66
C ASP A 92 14.94 7.16 -1.39
N TYR A 93 14.61 5.89 -1.53
CA TYR A 93 14.41 5.03 -0.38
C TYR A 93 15.75 4.63 0.23
N LYS A 94 15.82 4.73 1.52
CA LYS A 94 17.05 4.43 2.26
C LYS A 94 17.13 3.00 2.71
#